data_4b7d24d35f1b8b5188429e873686cb80
#
_entry.id   4b7d24d35f1b8b5188429e873686cb80
#
_cell.length_a   1.000
_cell.length_b   1.000
_cell.length_c   1.000
_cell.angle_alpha   90.00
_cell.angle_beta   90.00
_cell.angle_gamma   90.00
#
_symmetry.space_group_name_H-M   'P 1'
#
loop_
_entity.id
_entity.type
_entity.pdbx_description
1 polymer ?
#
loop_
_entity_poly.entity_id
_entity_poly.type
_entity_poly.pdbx_seq_one_letter_code
_entity_poly.pdbx_strand_id
1 'polypeptide(L)'
;MNTTLQQELKDKELYIVRSPVSGTIDQFSGIYRGSSIQAGQSLAVVSPDSTLCMEIYVTPRNIGFMNIGMPVNVQVESFNYNEWGTLPGKVTEISSDFLTDSQGNSFYKVKCRMERNYLMLKSGQKGVLKKGMTVSAHFMITRRSLFDLLYQKIDDWANPKQYENKRMLSLIHISAPT
;
A
#
# COMPACT_ATOMS: atom_id res chain seq x y z
N MET A 1 21.69 -43.67 -29.97
CA MET A 1 21.25 -42.59 -30.88
C MET A 1 20.31 -41.56 -30.21
N ASN A 2 19.65 -41.86 -29.09
CA ASN A 2 18.73 -40.91 -28.40
C ASN A 2 19.43 -39.94 -27.43
N THR A 3 20.62 -40.30 -26.92
CA THR A 3 21.30 -39.49 -25.88
C THR A 3 21.92 -38.21 -26.45
N THR A 4 22.46 -38.28 -27.66
CA THR A 4 23.10 -37.14 -28.33
C THR A 4 22.06 -36.08 -28.74
N LEU A 5 20.89 -36.49 -29.23
CA LEU A 5 19.81 -35.61 -29.58
C LEU A 5 19.21 -34.93 -28.34
N GLN A 6 19.12 -35.63 -27.22
CA GLN A 6 18.66 -35.03 -25.95
C GLN A 6 19.67 -34.04 -25.37
N GLN A 7 20.95 -34.26 -25.55
CA GLN A 7 22.00 -33.32 -25.17
C GLN A 7 21.94 -32.04 -26.02
N GLU A 8 21.85 -32.19 -27.36
CA GLU A 8 21.71 -31.03 -28.25
C GLU A 8 20.45 -30.20 -27.99
N LEU A 9 19.33 -30.83 -27.62
CA LEU A 9 18.10 -30.11 -27.24
C LEU A 9 18.26 -29.34 -25.92
N LYS A 10 18.92 -29.95 -24.93
CA LYS A 10 19.23 -29.26 -23.66
C LYS A 10 20.21 -28.11 -23.87
N ASP A 11 21.21 -28.27 -24.71
CA ASP A 11 22.15 -27.20 -25.02
C ASP A 11 21.46 -26.03 -25.73
N LYS A 12 20.50 -26.31 -26.63
CA LYS A 12 19.68 -25.24 -27.23
C LYS A 12 18.79 -24.53 -26.26
N GLU A 13 18.24 -25.20 -25.25
CA GLU A 13 17.43 -24.58 -24.22
C GLU A 13 18.24 -23.57 -23.35
N LEU A 14 19.54 -23.82 -23.15
CA LEU A 14 20.43 -22.92 -22.42
C LEU A 14 20.63 -21.56 -23.12
N TYR A 15 20.40 -21.48 -24.43
CA TYR A 15 20.49 -20.25 -25.22
C TYR A 15 19.16 -19.49 -25.31
N ILE A 16 18.08 -20.03 -24.74
CA ILE A 16 16.77 -19.38 -24.75
C ILE A 16 16.52 -18.79 -23.38
N VAL A 17 16.56 -17.46 -23.25
CA VAL A 17 16.20 -16.75 -22.02
C VAL A 17 14.68 -16.58 -21.98
N ARG A 18 14.04 -17.15 -20.97
CA ARG A 18 12.59 -17.05 -20.74
C ARG A 18 12.32 -16.23 -19.50
N SER A 19 11.22 -15.46 -19.53
CA SER A 19 10.74 -14.82 -18.33
C SER A 19 10.20 -15.86 -17.33
N PRO A 20 10.58 -15.80 -16.04
CA PRO A 20 10.06 -16.70 -15.01
C PRO A 20 8.59 -16.41 -14.65
N VAL A 21 8.06 -15.25 -15.05
CA VAL A 21 6.69 -14.79 -14.75
C VAL A 21 6.04 -14.23 -16.00
N SER A 22 4.71 -14.37 -16.07
CA SER A 22 3.90 -13.66 -17.06
C SER A 22 3.74 -12.20 -16.65
N GLY A 23 3.86 -11.29 -17.59
CA GLY A 23 3.78 -9.86 -17.29
C GLY A 23 4.17 -8.97 -18.46
N THR A 24 4.25 -7.69 -18.17
CA THR A 24 4.64 -6.65 -19.13
C THR A 24 6.12 -6.33 -18.96
N ILE A 25 6.84 -6.14 -20.06
CA ILE A 25 8.23 -5.68 -20.05
C ILE A 25 8.22 -4.16 -19.74
N ASP A 26 8.75 -3.79 -18.58
CA ASP A 26 8.84 -2.38 -18.16
C ASP A 26 10.09 -1.71 -18.70
N GLN A 27 11.22 -2.40 -18.62
CA GLN A 27 12.51 -1.90 -19.09
C GLN A 27 13.17 -2.98 -19.94
N PHE A 28 13.63 -2.55 -21.10
CA PHE A 28 14.40 -3.38 -22.01
C PHE A 28 15.76 -2.73 -22.25
N SER A 29 16.83 -3.50 -22.12
CA SER A 29 18.22 -2.99 -22.22
C SER A 29 18.65 -2.61 -23.61
N GLY A 30 17.74 -2.52 -24.59
CA GLY A 30 18.04 -2.11 -25.97
C GLY A 30 18.89 -3.11 -26.76
N ILE A 31 18.84 -4.38 -26.38
CA ILE A 31 19.61 -5.44 -27.03
C ILE A 31 18.94 -5.76 -28.38
N TYR A 32 19.75 -5.78 -29.43
CA TYR A 32 19.31 -6.09 -30.78
C TYR A 32 20.08 -7.28 -31.37
N ARG A 33 19.64 -7.77 -32.51
CA ARG A 33 20.27 -8.92 -33.17
C ARG A 33 21.74 -8.60 -33.47
N GLY A 34 22.65 -9.46 -32.98
CA GLY A 34 24.09 -9.28 -33.09
C GLY A 34 24.75 -8.64 -31.87
N SER A 35 23.99 -8.20 -30.86
CA SER A 35 24.57 -7.73 -29.62
C SER A 35 25.26 -8.86 -28.85
N SER A 36 26.41 -8.55 -28.26
CA SER A 36 27.07 -9.43 -27.30
C SER A 36 26.48 -9.26 -25.91
N ILE A 37 26.16 -10.34 -25.23
CA ILE A 37 25.58 -10.37 -23.90
C ILE A 37 26.57 -11.06 -22.96
N GLN A 38 26.82 -10.43 -21.82
CA GLN A 38 27.68 -10.97 -20.77
C GLN A 38 26.86 -11.79 -19.76
N ALA A 39 27.48 -12.81 -19.16
CA ALA A 39 26.84 -13.53 -18.07
C ALA A 39 26.51 -12.58 -16.90
N GLY A 40 25.28 -12.66 -16.39
CA GLY A 40 24.80 -11.77 -15.32
C GLY A 40 24.29 -10.40 -15.78
N GLN A 41 24.34 -10.10 -17.07
CA GLN A 41 23.77 -8.85 -17.60
C GLN A 41 22.25 -8.87 -17.55
N SER A 42 21.65 -7.80 -17.01
CA SER A 42 20.20 -7.62 -17.03
C SER A 42 19.72 -7.33 -18.46
N LEU A 43 18.81 -8.14 -18.97
CA LEU A 43 18.26 -8.02 -20.32
C LEU A 43 16.97 -7.23 -20.35
N ALA A 44 16.09 -7.49 -19.39
CA ALA A 44 14.80 -6.85 -19.27
C ALA A 44 14.29 -6.93 -17.83
N VAL A 45 13.43 -5.99 -17.46
CA VAL A 45 12.66 -6.05 -16.22
C VAL A 45 11.22 -6.37 -16.59
N VAL A 46 10.70 -7.49 -16.06
CA VAL A 46 9.32 -7.91 -16.28
C VAL A 46 8.50 -7.59 -15.05
N SER A 47 7.47 -6.79 -15.22
CA SER A 47 6.47 -6.49 -14.19
C SER A 47 5.36 -7.53 -14.28
N PRO A 48 5.14 -8.38 -13.26
CA PRO A 48 4.11 -9.40 -13.31
C PRO A 48 2.70 -8.79 -13.40
N ASP A 49 1.79 -9.49 -14.09
CA ASP A 49 0.38 -9.13 -14.16
C ASP A 49 -0.33 -9.52 -12.85
N SER A 50 0.05 -8.85 -11.78
CA SER A 50 -0.55 -9.03 -10.45
C SER A 50 -1.64 -8.00 -10.19
N THR A 51 -2.57 -8.35 -9.30
CA THR A 51 -3.56 -7.41 -8.77
C THR A 51 -2.84 -6.21 -8.17
N LEU A 52 -3.27 -4.99 -8.54
CA LEU A 52 -2.71 -3.78 -7.96
C LEU A 52 -2.91 -3.79 -6.44
N CYS A 53 -1.81 -3.61 -5.74
CA CYS A 53 -1.76 -3.48 -4.29
C CYS A 53 -1.29 -2.06 -3.98
N MET A 54 -1.90 -1.46 -2.99
CA MET A 54 -1.53 -0.14 -2.53
C MET A 54 -0.71 -0.26 -1.25
N GLU A 55 0.43 0.39 -1.22
CA GLU A 55 1.27 0.51 -0.02
C GLU A 55 1.13 1.91 0.55
N ILE A 56 0.81 2.00 1.83
CA ILE A 56 0.63 3.25 2.56
C ILE A 56 1.57 3.24 3.75
N TYR A 57 2.20 4.37 4.01
CA TYR A 57 3.09 4.57 5.13
C TYR A 57 2.37 5.35 6.22
N VAL A 58 2.22 4.71 7.38
CA VAL A 58 1.47 5.23 8.53
C VAL A 58 2.42 5.51 9.68
N THR A 59 2.30 6.68 10.29
CA THR A 59 3.13 7.04 11.44
C THR A 59 2.81 6.17 12.67
N PRO A 60 3.77 5.93 13.58
CA PRO A 60 3.57 5.12 14.80
C PRO A 60 2.39 5.58 15.66
N ARG A 61 2.13 6.88 15.70
CA ARG A 61 1.00 7.46 16.45
C ARG A 61 -0.36 6.93 15.99
N ASN A 62 -0.50 6.63 14.70
CA ASN A 62 -1.77 6.29 14.09
C ASN A 62 -1.95 4.79 13.88
N ILE A 63 -0.88 3.99 14.00
CA ILE A 63 -0.94 2.54 13.72
C ILE A 63 -1.86 1.80 14.68
N GLY A 64 -1.94 2.25 15.94
CA GLY A 64 -2.81 1.64 16.96
C GLY A 64 -4.30 1.68 16.65
N PHE A 65 -4.72 2.54 15.72
CA PHE A 65 -6.12 2.62 15.26
C PHE A 65 -6.38 1.76 14.02
N MET A 66 -5.35 1.13 13.45
CA MET A 66 -5.46 0.36 12.22
C MET A 66 -5.76 -1.10 12.51
N ASN A 67 -6.68 -1.67 11.76
CA ASN A 67 -7.03 -3.08 11.84
C ASN A 67 -7.13 -3.68 10.44
N ILE A 68 -6.78 -4.96 10.32
CA ILE A 68 -6.97 -5.73 9.09
C ILE A 68 -8.48 -5.77 8.79
N GLY A 69 -8.83 -5.59 7.52
CA GLY A 69 -10.23 -5.50 7.07
C GLY A 69 -10.86 -4.11 7.17
N MET A 70 -10.15 -3.13 7.77
CA MET A 70 -10.64 -1.76 7.87
C MET A 70 -10.92 -1.17 6.48
N PRO A 71 -12.07 -0.50 6.27
CA PRO A 71 -12.37 0.17 5.02
C PRO A 71 -11.49 1.41 4.84
N VAL A 72 -11.05 1.62 3.62
CA VAL A 72 -10.23 2.76 3.22
C VAL A 72 -10.80 3.37 1.94
N ASN A 73 -10.86 4.68 1.89
CA ASN A 73 -11.15 5.43 0.67
C ASN A 73 -9.84 6.01 0.12
N VAL A 74 -9.55 5.67 -1.12
CA VAL A 74 -8.32 6.02 -1.80
C VAL A 74 -8.57 7.09 -2.82
N GLN A 75 -7.81 8.15 -2.73
CA GLN A 75 -7.72 9.21 -3.72
C GLN A 75 -6.42 9.02 -4.50
N VAL A 76 -6.51 9.01 -5.82
CA VAL A 76 -5.36 8.91 -6.72
C VAL A 76 -4.98 10.30 -7.19
N GLU A 77 -3.76 10.74 -6.96
CA GLU A 77 -3.34 12.12 -7.25
C GLU A 77 -3.42 12.47 -8.73
N SER A 78 -3.19 11.49 -9.61
CA SER A 78 -3.30 11.68 -11.05
C SER A 78 -4.74 11.93 -11.56
N PHE A 79 -5.74 11.78 -10.69
CA PHE A 79 -7.15 11.95 -11.02
C PHE A 79 -7.79 12.94 -10.06
N ASN A 80 -8.42 13.99 -10.61
CA ASN A 80 -9.13 14.97 -9.79
C ASN A 80 -10.30 14.30 -9.06
N TYR A 81 -10.25 14.25 -7.73
CA TYR A 81 -11.23 13.53 -6.92
C TYR A 81 -12.67 14.09 -7.02
N ASN A 82 -12.81 15.39 -7.33
CA ASN A 82 -14.12 16.03 -7.53
C ASN A 82 -14.87 15.47 -8.73
N GLU A 83 -14.12 15.03 -9.74
CA GLU A 83 -14.65 14.51 -11.00
C GLU A 83 -14.67 12.98 -11.02
N TRP A 84 -13.59 12.36 -10.56
CA TRP A 84 -13.35 10.92 -10.63
C TRP A 84 -13.76 10.17 -9.35
N GLY A 85 -13.95 10.90 -8.24
CA GLY A 85 -14.28 10.31 -6.95
C GLY A 85 -13.11 9.59 -6.30
N THR A 86 -13.43 8.66 -5.39
CA THR A 86 -12.49 7.85 -4.65
C THR A 86 -12.67 6.37 -4.92
N LEU A 87 -11.64 5.57 -4.67
CA LEU A 87 -11.69 4.12 -4.77
C LEU A 87 -11.90 3.52 -3.39
N PRO A 88 -12.91 2.67 -3.22
CA PRO A 88 -13.04 1.87 -2.02
C PRO A 88 -12.00 0.76 -2.01
N GLY A 89 -11.49 0.49 -0.82
CA GLY A 89 -10.54 -0.57 -0.57
C GLY A 89 -10.61 -1.07 0.87
N LYS A 90 -9.78 -2.06 1.19
CA LYS A 90 -9.68 -2.63 2.53
C LYS A 90 -8.23 -2.89 2.88
N VAL A 91 -7.89 -2.70 4.16
CA VAL A 91 -6.59 -3.09 4.72
C VAL A 91 -6.47 -4.61 4.68
N THR A 92 -5.40 -5.11 4.06
CA THR A 92 -5.12 -6.55 3.97
C THR A 92 -3.97 -6.99 4.86
N GLU A 93 -3.00 -6.11 5.08
CA GLU A 93 -1.80 -6.43 5.85
C GLU A 93 -1.28 -5.19 6.54
N ILE A 94 -0.79 -5.34 7.75
CA ILE A 94 -0.10 -4.30 8.52
C ILE A 94 1.26 -4.89 8.88
N SER A 95 2.34 -4.17 8.55
CA SER A 95 3.70 -4.61 8.89
C SER A 95 3.86 -4.69 10.41
N SER A 96 4.53 -5.73 10.89
CA SER A 96 4.89 -5.87 12.30
C SER A 96 6.05 -4.95 12.68
N ASP A 97 6.91 -4.62 11.72
CA ASP A 97 8.09 -3.79 11.92
C ASP A 97 7.92 -2.42 11.27
N PHE A 98 8.56 -1.42 11.87
CA PHE A 98 8.63 -0.09 11.29
C PHE A 98 9.83 0.05 10.33
N LEU A 99 9.66 0.90 9.35
CA LEU A 99 10.72 1.35 8.44
C LEU A 99 11.13 2.76 8.86
N THR A 100 12.41 3.07 8.71
CA THR A 100 12.92 4.41 8.97
C THR A 100 13.41 5.02 7.67
N ASP A 101 13.03 6.26 7.39
CA ASP A 101 13.54 7.00 6.25
C ASP A 101 14.94 7.59 6.52
N SER A 102 15.54 8.21 5.50
CA SER A 102 16.84 8.87 5.61
C SER A 102 16.84 10.09 6.54
N GLN A 103 15.68 10.57 6.96
CA GLN A 103 15.50 11.69 7.87
C GLN A 103 15.24 11.24 9.32
N GLY A 104 15.23 9.92 9.58
CA GLY A 104 14.99 9.34 10.90
C GLY A 104 13.50 9.19 11.27
N ASN A 105 12.57 9.46 10.35
CA ASN A 105 11.14 9.26 10.62
C ASN A 105 10.78 7.78 10.49
N SER A 106 10.01 7.27 11.44
CA SER A 106 9.55 5.88 11.45
C SER A 106 8.15 5.76 10.90
N PHE A 107 7.91 4.73 10.09
CA PHE A 107 6.63 4.43 9.45
C PHE A 107 6.33 2.94 9.48
N TYR A 108 5.08 2.59 9.61
CA TYR A 108 4.58 1.24 9.38
C TYR A 108 4.02 1.14 7.97
N LYS A 109 4.37 0.05 7.29
CA LYS A 109 3.82 -0.24 5.96
C LYS A 109 2.47 -0.94 6.10
N VAL A 110 1.45 -0.38 5.51
CA VAL A 110 0.10 -0.92 5.44
C VAL A 110 -0.24 -1.24 4.00
N LYS A 111 -0.57 -2.51 3.72
CA LYS A 111 -1.03 -2.91 2.39
C LYS A 111 -2.54 -2.90 2.34
N CYS A 112 -3.08 -2.31 1.29
CA CYS A 112 -4.50 -2.25 1.05
C CYS A 112 -4.82 -2.84 -0.34
N ARG A 113 -5.92 -3.58 -0.41
CA ARG A 113 -6.47 -4.07 -1.67
C ARG A 113 -7.61 -3.16 -2.10
N MET A 114 -7.57 -2.74 -3.35
CA MET A 114 -8.64 -1.98 -3.98
C MET A 114 -9.70 -2.94 -4.53
N GLU A 115 -10.96 -2.54 -4.49
CA GLU A 115 -12.07 -3.34 -5.03
C GLU A 115 -12.08 -3.35 -6.57
N ARG A 116 -11.53 -2.30 -7.18
CA ARG A 116 -11.42 -2.16 -8.64
C ARG A 116 -10.13 -1.43 -9.01
N ASN A 117 -9.66 -1.64 -10.22
CA ASN A 117 -8.43 -1.05 -10.75
C ASN A 117 -8.68 0.14 -11.70
N TYR A 118 -9.85 0.75 -11.61
CA TYR A 118 -10.23 1.91 -12.43
C TYR A 118 -11.11 2.87 -11.63
N LEU A 119 -11.03 4.14 -11.98
CA LEU A 119 -11.97 5.19 -11.61
C LEU A 119 -12.93 5.45 -12.78
N MET A 120 -14.09 5.95 -12.45
CA MET A 120 -15.10 6.30 -13.46
C MET A 120 -15.46 7.77 -13.31
N LEU A 121 -15.29 8.51 -14.38
CA LEU A 121 -15.74 9.89 -14.47
C LEU A 121 -17.27 9.94 -14.50
N LYS A 122 -17.87 11.01 -14.05
CA LYS A 122 -19.35 11.22 -14.12
C LYS A 122 -19.90 11.11 -15.54
N SER A 123 -19.08 11.39 -16.56
CA SER A 123 -19.41 11.23 -17.98
C SER A 123 -19.35 9.79 -18.49
N GLY A 124 -18.94 8.83 -17.67
CA GLY A 124 -18.81 7.41 -18.04
C GLY A 124 -17.42 7.01 -18.54
N GLN A 125 -16.48 7.93 -18.67
CA GLN A 125 -15.10 7.61 -19.05
C GLN A 125 -14.39 6.84 -17.93
N LYS A 126 -13.61 5.80 -18.29
CA LYS A 126 -12.83 4.99 -17.37
C LYS A 126 -11.36 5.45 -17.32
N GLY A 127 -10.85 5.74 -16.15
CA GLY A 127 -9.44 5.97 -15.88
C GLY A 127 -8.82 4.73 -15.23
N VAL A 128 -7.96 4.02 -15.96
CA VAL A 128 -7.29 2.81 -15.47
C VAL A 128 -6.10 3.19 -14.61
N LEU A 129 -6.00 2.57 -13.44
CA LEU A 129 -4.88 2.73 -12.54
C LEU A 129 -3.65 1.98 -13.05
N LYS A 130 -2.49 2.61 -12.91
CA LYS A 130 -1.20 2.04 -13.28
C LYS A 130 -0.31 1.92 -12.05
N LYS A 131 0.64 0.98 -12.08
CA LYS A 131 1.71 0.89 -11.08
C LYS A 131 2.51 2.20 -11.04
N GLY A 132 2.97 2.57 -9.85
CA GLY A 132 3.74 3.82 -9.65
C GLY A 132 2.90 5.09 -9.49
N MET A 133 1.57 5.02 -9.52
CA MET A 133 0.73 6.17 -9.21
C MET A 133 0.75 6.48 -7.72
N THR A 134 0.87 7.75 -7.37
CA THR A 134 0.77 8.24 -5.98
C THR A 134 -0.69 8.27 -5.54
N VAL A 135 -0.93 7.85 -4.31
CA VAL A 135 -2.26 7.77 -3.72
C VAL A 135 -2.28 8.34 -2.31
N SER A 136 -3.39 8.96 -1.96
CA SER A 136 -3.71 9.38 -0.59
C SER A 136 -4.85 8.51 -0.07
N ALA A 137 -4.70 7.98 1.16
CA ALA A 137 -5.66 7.08 1.75
C ALA A 137 -6.32 7.70 2.97
N HIS A 138 -7.64 7.61 3.01
CA HIS A 138 -8.47 8.05 4.12
C HIS A 138 -9.08 6.83 4.80
N PHE A 139 -8.60 6.52 6.00
CA PHE A 139 -9.08 5.41 6.81
C PHE A 139 -10.28 5.81 7.64
N MET A 140 -11.31 4.99 7.66
CA MET A 140 -12.48 5.20 8.51
C MET A 140 -12.23 4.57 9.88
N ILE A 141 -11.64 5.34 10.79
CA ILE A 141 -11.19 4.85 12.11
C ILE A 141 -12.37 4.56 13.04
N THR A 142 -13.48 5.28 12.93
CA THR A 142 -14.63 5.08 13.84
C THR A 142 -15.94 5.44 13.15
N ARG A 143 -16.87 4.49 13.14
CA ARG A 143 -18.30 4.80 13.00
C ARG A 143 -18.86 4.99 14.41
N ARG A 144 -18.91 6.22 14.90
CA ARG A 144 -19.67 6.50 16.13
C ARG A 144 -21.14 6.60 15.74
N SER A 145 -21.97 5.78 16.37
CA SER A 145 -23.42 5.95 16.30
C SER A 145 -23.82 7.22 17.01
N LEU A 146 -24.86 7.90 16.55
CA LEU A 146 -25.46 9.04 17.29
C LEU A 146 -25.88 8.61 18.70
N PHE A 147 -26.26 7.34 18.87
CA PHE A 147 -26.56 6.76 20.18
C PHE A 147 -25.34 6.71 21.10
N ASP A 148 -24.15 6.34 20.60
CA ASP A 148 -22.92 6.32 21.40
C ASP A 148 -22.53 7.73 21.89
N LEU A 149 -22.79 8.74 21.07
CA LEU A 149 -22.56 10.15 21.44
C LEU A 149 -23.58 10.64 22.50
N LEU A 150 -24.81 10.17 22.41
CA LEU A 150 -25.85 10.50 23.40
C LEU A 150 -25.58 9.78 24.72
N TYR A 151 -25.24 8.51 24.72
CA TYR A 151 -24.89 7.76 25.92
C TYR A 151 -23.64 8.30 26.60
N GLN A 152 -22.61 8.69 25.88
CA GLN A 152 -21.44 9.36 26.47
C GLN A 152 -21.79 10.66 27.15
N LYS A 153 -22.67 11.48 26.55
CA LYS A 153 -23.15 12.72 27.20
C LYS A 153 -23.98 12.47 28.45
N ILE A 154 -24.77 11.40 28.46
CA ILE A 154 -25.58 11.00 29.63
C ILE A 154 -24.68 10.46 30.74
N ASP A 155 -23.67 9.62 30.41
CA ASP A 155 -22.69 9.13 31.38
C ASP A 155 -21.83 10.24 31.96
N ASP A 156 -21.42 11.20 31.16
CA ASP A 156 -20.68 12.39 31.60
C ASP A 156 -21.52 13.27 32.54
N TRP A 157 -22.84 13.35 32.32
CA TRP A 157 -23.75 14.07 33.17
C TRP A 157 -24.13 13.30 34.44
N ALA A 158 -24.26 11.96 34.36
CA ALA A 158 -24.62 11.10 35.47
C ALA A 158 -23.44 10.79 36.42
N ASN A 159 -22.17 10.87 35.95
CA ASN A 159 -20.95 10.60 36.71
C ASN A 159 -19.91 11.73 36.65
N PRO A 160 -20.16 12.88 37.26
CA PRO A 160 -19.23 14.03 37.24
C PRO A 160 -17.89 13.77 37.94
N LYS A 161 -17.77 12.70 38.73
CA LYS A 161 -16.56 12.42 39.55
C LYS A 161 -15.37 11.84 38.76
N GLN A 162 -15.53 11.46 37.49
CA GLN A 162 -14.42 10.98 36.68
C GLN A 162 -13.56 12.08 36.02
N TYR A 163 -14.05 13.31 35.99
CA TYR A 163 -13.32 14.42 35.38
C TYR A 163 -12.20 15.00 36.26
N GLU A 164 -12.30 14.90 37.56
CA GLU A 164 -11.24 15.39 38.47
C GLU A 164 -9.95 14.56 38.39
N ASN A 165 -10.06 13.25 38.19
CA ASN A 165 -8.91 12.36 38.11
C ASN A 165 -8.11 12.49 36.80
N LYS A 166 -8.75 12.92 35.70
CA LYS A 166 -8.04 13.14 34.42
C LYS A 166 -7.31 14.49 34.38
N ARG A 167 -7.78 15.51 35.11
CA ARG A 167 -7.09 16.80 35.20
C ARG A 167 -5.83 16.74 36.10
N MET A 168 -5.85 15.90 37.13
CA MET A 168 -4.66 15.76 37.99
C MET A 168 -3.54 14.98 37.31
N LEU A 169 -3.82 14.02 36.42
CA LEU A 169 -2.80 13.29 35.67
C LEU A 169 -2.15 14.09 34.53
N SER A 170 -2.77 15.18 34.10
CA SER A 170 -2.17 16.07 33.09
C SER A 170 -1.26 17.16 33.68
N LEU A 171 -1.23 17.32 35.00
CA LEU A 171 -0.41 18.32 35.70
C LEU A 171 0.89 17.78 36.27
N ILE A 172 1.15 16.47 36.18
CA ILE A 172 2.41 15.86 36.62
C ILE A 172 3.32 15.63 35.39
N HIS A 173 3.61 16.68 34.66
CA HIS A 173 4.74 16.64 33.75
C HIS A 173 5.37 18.01 33.60
N ILE A 174 6.13 18.40 34.60
CA ILE A 174 7.19 19.39 34.45
C ILE A 174 8.10 19.25 35.68
N SER A 175 9.27 18.69 35.53
CA SER A 175 10.56 19.17 36.01
C SER A 175 11.59 18.05 35.93
N ALA A 176 12.47 18.10 34.95
CA ALA A 176 13.80 17.56 35.07
C ALA A 176 14.74 18.75 35.21
N PRO A 177 15.51 18.86 36.25
CA PRO A 177 16.62 19.80 36.32
C PRO A 177 17.87 19.22 35.68
N THR A 178 18.57 20.07 34.94
CA THR A 178 20.01 20.14 34.60
C THR A 178 20.79 18.85 34.64
#